data_8342d0128db5e060589deeb6b3072b05
#
_entry.id   8342d0128db5e060589deeb6b3072b05
#
_cell.length_a   1.000
_cell.length_b   1.000
_cell.length_c   1.000
_cell.angle_alpha   90.00
_cell.angle_beta   90.00
_cell.angle_gamma   90.00
#
_symmetry.space_group_name_H-M   'P 1'
#
loop_
_entity.id
_entity.type
_entity.pdbx_description
1 polymer ?
#
loop_
_entity_poly.entity_id
_entity_poly.type
_entity_poly.pdbx_seq_one_letter_code
_entity_poly.pdbx_strand_id
1 'polypeptide(L)'
;MQLLDVYNDAIRDCTKATALVNSTNEFYNNSVVSNGTVYSTDIHSCVIDGAFLTLFMAFERFLELSFLCYMMGQPGLNGNTFARFVSPVNEENALNMIKGNNKFADFTNRDIIVRLANNFFDAGGTYTYLNSISGDFEEMKKIRNAISHVSIESKKSFQGLVRTKIGSLPPNIDTSTFLNMIVPGASTTFFIHYKDIVVSAIGNISNP
;
A
#
# COMPACT_ATOMS: atom_id res chain seq x y z
N MET A 1 -20.15 9.24 3.04
CA MET A 1 -18.83 9.07 2.36
C MET A 1 -19.07 8.74 0.89
N GLN A 2 -18.30 9.30 -0.04
CA GLN A 2 -18.44 9.03 -1.48
C GLN A 2 -17.17 8.35 -2.00
N LEU A 3 -17.32 7.39 -2.92
CA LEU A 3 -16.17 6.66 -3.51
C LEU A 3 -15.17 7.60 -4.19
N LEU A 4 -15.64 8.66 -4.85
CA LEU A 4 -14.79 9.66 -5.49
C LEU A 4 -13.88 10.38 -4.48
N ASP A 5 -14.39 10.71 -3.29
CA ASP A 5 -13.59 11.34 -2.25
C ASP A 5 -12.51 10.37 -1.74
N VAL A 6 -12.89 9.11 -1.52
CA VAL A 6 -11.97 8.05 -1.09
C VAL A 6 -10.85 7.83 -2.11
N TYR A 7 -11.20 7.79 -3.38
CA TYR A 7 -10.23 7.70 -4.49
C TYR A 7 -9.28 8.89 -4.51
N ASN A 8 -9.82 10.11 -4.49
CA ASN A 8 -9.01 11.33 -4.56
C ASN A 8 -8.08 11.47 -3.35
N ASP A 9 -8.53 11.14 -2.16
CA ASP A 9 -7.71 11.15 -0.94
C ASP A 9 -6.55 10.15 -1.06
N ALA A 10 -6.81 8.92 -1.53
CA ALA A 10 -5.78 7.92 -1.70
C ALA A 10 -4.72 8.33 -2.74
N ILE A 11 -5.15 8.83 -3.91
CA ILE A 11 -4.22 9.33 -4.96
C ILE A 11 -3.41 10.52 -4.46
N ARG A 12 -4.03 11.44 -3.72
CA ARG A 12 -3.33 12.58 -3.11
C ARG A 12 -2.24 12.11 -2.16
N ASP A 13 -2.53 11.12 -1.31
CA ASP A 13 -1.56 10.63 -0.33
C ASP A 13 -0.43 9.82 -0.99
N CYS A 14 -0.71 9.06 -2.07
CA CYS A 14 0.32 8.46 -2.92
C CYS A 14 1.23 9.52 -3.56
N THR A 15 0.64 10.63 -4.04
CA THR A 15 1.39 11.75 -4.63
C THR A 15 2.28 12.43 -3.60
N LYS A 16 1.79 12.67 -2.38
CA LYS A 16 2.58 13.22 -1.25
C LYS A 16 3.75 12.31 -0.89
N ALA A 17 3.54 11.00 -0.78
CA ALA A 17 4.58 10.04 -0.48
C ALA A 17 5.69 10.10 -1.55
N THR A 18 5.32 10.18 -2.83
CA THR A 18 6.27 10.31 -3.95
C THR A 18 7.04 11.63 -3.88
N ALA A 19 6.37 12.74 -3.59
CA ALA A 19 7.02 14.04 -3.46
C ALA A 19 8.05 14.05 -2.31
N LEU A 20 7.74 13.42 -1.18
CA LEU A 20 8.67 13.26 -0.06
C LEU A 20 9.94 12.51 -0.47
N VAL A 21 9.82 11.39 -1.20
CA VAL A 21 10.97 10.61 -1.69
C VAL A 21 11.81 11.43 -2.65
N ASN A 22 11.19 12.09 -3.62
CA ASN A 22 11.92 12.89 -4.61
C ASN A 22 12.68 14.06 -3.95
N SER A 23 12.00 14.82 -3.09
CA SER A 23 12.62 15.96 -2.39
C SER A 23 13.75 15.52 -1.46
N THR A 24 13.55 14.42 -0.69
CA THR A 24 14.60 13.94 0.22
C THR A 24 15.82 13.42 -0.53
N ASN A 25 15.62 12.74 -1.68
CA ASN A 25 16.71 12.27 -2.54
C ASN A 25 17.49 13.46 -3.13
N GLU A 26 16.78 14.50 -3.59
CA GLU A 26 17.41 15.73 -4.10
C GLU A 26 18.25 16.44 -3.01
N PHE A 27 17.69 16.65 -1.82
CA PHE A 27 18.41 17.26 -0.70
C PHE A 27 19.61 16.42 -0.26
N TYR A 28 19.48 15.11 -0.17
CA TYR A 28 20.57 14.22 0.20
C TYR A 28 21.72 14.29 -0.80
N ASN A 29 21.42 14.18 -2.10
CA ASN A 29 22.43 14.25 -3.16
C ASN A 29 23.13 15.60 -3.20
N ASN A 30 22.42 16.71 -3.05
CA ASN A 30 22.99 18.05 -3.02
C ASN A 30 23.86 18.27 -1.77
N SER A 31 23.52 17.70 -0.63
CA SER A 31 24.29 17.80 0.62
C SER A 31 25.63 17.06 0.52
N VAL A 32 25.65 15.90 -0.13
CA VAL A 32 26.88 15.14 -0.37
C VAL A 32 27.85 15.89 -1.27
N VAL A 33 27.34 16.61 -2.29
CA VAL A 33 28.17 17.37 -3.24
C VAL A 33 28.75 18.63 -2.59
N SER A 34 28.07 19.27 -1.66
CA SER A 34 28.48 20.55 -1.06
C SER A 34 29.39 20.42 0.17
N ASN A 35 29.82 19.21 0.56
CA ASN A 35 30.65 18.96 1.77
C ASN A 35 30.07 19.53 3.09
N GLY A 36 28.80 19.92 3.08
CA GLY A 36 28.09 20.38 4.26
C GLY A 36 27.07 19.36 4.69
N THR A 37 27.34 18.63 5.75
CA THR A 37 26.43 17.61 6.33
C THR A 37 25.20 18.27 6.98
N VAL A 38 24.37 18.93 6.20
CA VAL A 38 23.10 19.50 6.68
C VAL A 38 21.99 18.43 6.69
N TYR A 39 22.13 17.37 5.86
CA TYR A 39 21.13 16.31 5.74
C TYR A 39 21.79 14.94 5.98
N SER A 40 21.59 14.36 7.16
CA SER A 40 22.22 13.09 7.54
C SER A 40 21.56 11.91 6.83
N THR A 41 22.32 10.83 6.65
CA THR A 41 21.81 9.53 6.14
C THR A 41 20.62 9.04 6.98
N ASP A 42 20.64 9.26 8.29
CA ASP A 42 19.55 8.82 9.19
C ASP A 42 18.26 9.57 8.91
N ILE A 43 18.32 10.89 8.69
CA ILE A 43 17.14 11.70 8.32
C ILE A 43 16.61 11.25 6.97
N HIS A 44 17.49 11.06 5.98
CA HIS A 44 17.12 10.57 4.65
C HIS A 44 16.40 9.23 4.75
N SER A 45 16.95 8.25 5.47
CA SER A 45 16.35 6.93 5.68
C SER A 45 14.98 7.03 6.36
N CYS A 46 14.87 7.85 7.40
CA CYS A 46 13.62 8.06 8.13
C CYS A 46 12.51 8.63 7.23
N VAL A 47 12.85 9.58 6.34
CA VAL A 47 11.86 10.17 5.42
C VAL A 47 11.42 9.16 4.35
N ILE A 48 12.33 8.35 3.79
CA ILE A 48 11.98 7.30 2.81
C ILE A 48 11.05 6.25 3.45
N ASP A 49 11.41 5.77 4.64
CA ASP A 49 10.59 4.80 5.38
C ASP A 49 9.21 5.39 5.72
N GLY A 50 9.15 6.64 6.18
CA GLY A 50 7.91 7.35 6.46
C GLY A 50 7.04 7.56 5.21
N ALA A 51 7.66 7.84 4.06
CA ALA A 51 6.95 7.95 2.79
C ALA A 51 6.35 6.61 2.36
N PHE A 52 7.08 5.50 2.53
CA PHE A 52 6.55 4.17 2.24
C PHE A 52 5.40 3.78 3.18
N LEU A 53 5.52 4.07 4.47
CA LEU A 53 4.40 3.87 5.41
C LEU A 53 3.17 4.68 4.99
N THR A 54 3.35 5.93 4.57
CA THR A 54 2.26 6.79 4.07
C THR A 54 1.58 6.17 2.85
N LEU A 55 2.36 5.65 1.90
CA LEU A 55 1.87 4.95 0.71
C LEU A 55 1.04 3.71 1.10
N PHE A 56 1.58 2.85 1.97
CA PHE A 56 0.91 1.62 2.39
C PHE A 56 -0.38 1.91 3.17
N MET A 57 -0.35 2.87 4.09
CA MET A 57 -1.53 3.30 4.86
C MET A 57 -2.61 3.93 3.97
N ALA A 58 -2.22 4.69 2.94
CA ALA A 58 -3.16 5.23 1.97
C ALA A 58 -3.89 4.11 1.23
N PHE A 59 -3.16 3.05 0.84
CA PHE A 59 -3.75 1.89 0.18
C PHE A 59 -4.66 1.08 1.11
N GLU A 60 -4.22 0.78 2.34
CA GLU A 60 -5.02 0.10 3.36
C GLU A 60 -6.34 0.84 3.62
N ARG A 61 -6.25 2.15 3.86
CA ARG A 61 -7.42 3.00 4.08
C ARG A 61 -8.35 3.04 2.85
N PHE A 62 -7.78 3.11 1.65
CA PHE A 62 -8.57 3.05 0.41
C PHE A 62 -9.34 1.72 0.32
N LEU A 63 -8.70 0.59 0.59
CA LEU A 63 -9.34 -0.73 0.55
C LEU A 63 -10.50 -0.81 1.55
N GLU A 64 -10.33 -0.34 2.77
CA GLU A 64 -11.38 -0.32 3.79
C GLU A 64 -12.55 0.59 3.38
N LEU A 65 -12.27 1.84 3.02
CA LEU A 65 -13.32 2.82 2.74
C LEU A 65 -14.06 2.54 1.43
N SER A 66 -13.35 2.08 0.37
CA SER A 66 -13.99 1.67 -0.88
C SER A 66 -14.90 0.45 -0.65
N PHE A 67 -14.47 -0.49 0.20
CA PHE A 67 -15.27 -1.65 0.56
C PHE A 67 -16.62 -1.23 1.20
N LEU A 68 -16.57 -0.26 2.13
CA LEU A 68 -17.79 0.31 2.73
C LEU A 68 -18.68 0.99 1.69
N CYS A 69 -18.08 1.79 0.77
CA CYS A 69 -18.85 2.44 -0.30
C CYS A 69 -19.59 1.40 -1.16
N TYR A 70 -18.94 0.31 -1.53
CA TYR A 70 -19.55 -0.75 -2.31
C TYR A 70 -20.61 -1.54 -1.51
N MET A 71 -20.38 -1.81 -0.23
CA MET A 71 -21.41 -2.41 0.64
C MET A 71 -22.64 -1.53 0.72
N MET A 72 -22.49 -0.21 0.74
CA MET A 72 -23.60 0.75 0.71
C MET A 72 -24.25 0.89 -0.68
N GLY A 73 -23.72 0.21 -1.71
CA GLY A 73 -24.29 0.17 -3.07
C GLY A 73 -23.90 1.34 -3.94
N GLN A 74 -22.82 2.03 -3.63
CA GLN A 74 -22.31 3.04 -4.55
C GLN A 74 -21.79 2.39 -5.83
N PRO A 75 -21.99 3.03 -7.00
CA PRO A 75 -21.37 2.59 -8.23
C PRO A 75 -19.87 2.88 -8.23
N GLY A 76 -19.12 2.19 -9.08
CA GLY A 76 -17.77 2.56 -9.42
C GLY A 76 -17.70 3.94 -10.08
N LEU A 77 -16.50 4.50 -10.21
CA LEU A 77 -16.29 5.80 -10.84
C LEU A 77 -16.65 5.79 -12.34
N ASN A 78 -16.64 4.62 -12.96
CA ASN A 78 -17.12 4.38 -14.35
C ASN A 78 -18.65 4.23 -14.44
N GLY A 79 -19.38 4.33 -13.31
CA GLY A 79 -20.83 4.14 -13.25
C GLY A 79 -21.29 2.69 -13.16
N ASN A 80 -20.39 1.72 -13.27
CA ASN A 80 -20.74 0.30 -13.18
C ASN A 80 -21.00 -0.13 -11.75
N THR A 81 -21.80 -1.18 -11.57
CA THR A 81 -22.10 -1.81 -10.29
C THR A 81 -21.92 -3.32 -10.38
N PHE A 82 -21.75 -3.97 -9.26
CA PHE A 82 -21.79 -5.42 -9.14
C PHE A 82 -22.78 -5.83 -8.05
N ALA A 83 -23.27 -7.07 -8.14
CA ALA A 83 -24.28 -7.57 -7.21
C ALA A 83 -23.70 -7.71 -5.80
N ARG A 84 -24.52 -7.36 -4.81
CA ARG A 84 -24.22 -7.48 -3.38
C ARG A 84 -25.13 -8.53 -2.76
N PHE A 85 -24.61 -9.31 -1.84
CA PHE A 85 -25.40 -10.28 -1.08
C PHE A 85 -26.06 -9.68 0.18
N VAL A 86 -25.66 -8.43 0.54
CA VAL A 86 -26.13 -7.73 1.72
C VAL A 86 -26.52 -6.29 1.38
N SER A 87 -27.41 -5.72 2.18
CA SER A 87 -27.84 -4.32 2.08
C SER A 87 -27.85 -3.69 3.47
N PRO A 88 -26.69 -3.25 3.99
CA PRO A 88 -26.60 -2.61 5.30
C PRO A 88 -27.41 -1.31 5.33
N VAL A 89 -28.02 -1.00 6.47
CA VAL A 89 -28.89 0.17 6.64
C VAL A 89 -28.09 1.48 6.79
N ASN A 90 -26.85 1.39 7.25
CA ASN A 90 -25.91 2.51 7.39
C ASN A 90 -24.46 2.03 7.44
N GLU A 91 -23.51 2.96 7.45
CA GLU A 91 -22.07 2.68 7.47
C GLU A 91 -21.65 1.91 8.74
N GLU A 92 -22.23 2.21 9.91
CA GLU A 92 -21.93 1.49 11.15
C GLU A 92 -22.35 0.02 11.06
N ASN A 93 -23.53 -0.25 10.50
CA ASN A 93 -24.01 -1.61 10.26
C ASN A 93 -23.08 -2.35 9.27
N ALA A 94 -22.65 -1.69 8.19
CA ALA A 94 -21.69 -2.24 7.24
C ALA A 94 -20.35 -2.59 7.92
N LEU A 95 -19.81 -1.69 8.73
CA LEU A 95 -18.59 -1.92 9.52
C LEU A 95 -18.73 -3.13 10.46
N ASN A 96 -19.86 -3.25 11.15
CA ASN A 96 -20.11 -4.37 12.04
C ASN A 96 -20.21 -5.70 11.29
N MET A 97 -20.79 -5.71 10.08
CA MET A 97 -20.81 -6.89 9.21
C MET A 97 -19.41 -7.31 8.79
N ILE A 98 -18.53 -6.36 8.40
CA ILE A 98 -17.16 -6.62 8.01
C ILE A 98 -16.34 -7.17 9.19
N LYS A 99 -16.46 -6.55 10.36
CA LYS A 99 -15.75 -6.96 11.57
C LYS A 99 -16.17 -8.33 12.09
N GLY A 100 -17.45 -8.68 11.94
CA GLY A 100 -18.02 -9.86 12.55
C GLY A 100 -17.77 -9.86 14.07
N ASN A 101 -17.16 -10.91 14.59
CA ASN A 101 -16.80 -11.04 16.00
C ASN A 101 -15.45 -10.41 16.39
N ASN A 102 -14.73 -9.80 15.44
CA ASN A 102 -13.44 -9.18 15.68
C ASN A 102 -13.59 -7.71 16.05
N LYS A 103 -12.56 -7.14 16.73
CA LYS A 103 -12.53 -5.70 17.05
C LYS A 103 -12.40 -4.82 15.80
N PHE A 104 -11.69 -5.32 14.78
CA PHE A 104 -11.44 -4.62 13.51
C PHE A 104 -11.29 -5.64 12.37
N ALA A 105 -11.46 -5.18 11.14
CA ALA A 105 -11.13 -5.95 9.94
C ALA A 105 -9.68 -5.64 9.54
N ASP A 106 -8.94 -6.67 9.16
CA ASP A 106 -7.53 -6.52 8.77
C ASP A 106 -7.42 -6.29 7.25
N PHE A 107 -7.42 -5.02 6.84
CA PHE A 107 -7.19 -4.61 5.45
C PHE A 107 -5.70 -4.56 5.05
N THR A 108 -4.79 -4.98 5.95
CA THR A 108 -3.38 -5.26 5.61
C THR A 108 -3.15 -6.70 5.14
N ASN A 109 -4.20 -7.51 5.11
CA ASN A 109 -4.14 -8.92 4.71
C ASN A 109 -5.03 -9.18 3.49
N ARG A 110 -4.38 -9.38 2.33
CA ARG A 110 -5.05 -9.65 1.06
C ARG A 110 -6.06 -10.81 1.12
N ASP A 111 -5.68 -11.92 1.77
CA ASP A 111 -6.54 -13.11 1.82
C ASP A 111 -7.82 -12.85 2.63
N ILE A 112 -7.72 -12.04 3.68
CA ILE A 112 -8.88 -11.58 4.45
C ILE A 112 -9.77 -10.71 3.58
N ILE A 113 -9.21 -9.75 2.85
CA ILE A 113 -9.97 -8.84 1.98
C ILE A 113 -10.70 -9.63 0.88
N VAL A 114 -10.02 -10.51 0.16
CA VAL A 114 -10.61 -11.32 -0.91
C VAL A 114 -11.70 -12.25 -0.36
N ARG A 115 -11.48 -12.85 0.81
CA ARG A 115 -12.50 -13.68 1.47
C ARG A 115 -13.72 -12.86 1.86
N LEU A 116 -13.55 -11.67 2.43
CA LEU A 116 -14.65 -10.76 2.74
C LEU A 116 -15.39 -10.36 1.46
N ALA A 117 -14.65 -10.02 0.40
CA ALA A 117 -15.25 -9.65 -0.87
C ALA A 117 -16.12 -10.77 -1.45
N ASN A 118 -15.66 -12.02 -1.42
CA ASN A 118 -16.44 -13.19 -1.84
C ASN A 118 -17.69 -13.43 -0.97
N ASN A 119 -17.67 -13.02 0.30
CA ASN A 119 -18.81 -13.16 1.19
C ASN A 119 -19.88 -12.08 0.97
N PHE A 120 -19.51 -10.90 0.50
CA PHE A 120 -20.40 -9.75 0.40
C PHE A 120 -20.77 -9.37 -1.03
N PHE A 121 -19.95 -9.75 -2.02
CA PHE A 121 -20.12 -9.36 -3.42
C PHE A 121 -20.11 -10.59 -4.34
N ASP A 122 -20.91 -10.55 -5.38
CA ASP A 122 -20.89 -11.58 -6.42
C ASP A 122 -19.51 -11.69 -7.05
N ALA A 123 -19.00 -12.93 -7.15
CA ALA A 123 -17.66 -13.24 -7.64
C ALA A 123 -16.52 -12.40 -6.99
N GLY A 124 -16.73 -11.90 -5.75
CA GLY A 124 -15.76 -11.04 -5.05
C GLY A 124 -15.67 -9.61 -5.56
N GLY A 125 -16.51 -9.24 -6.53
CA GLY A 125 -16.53 -7.91 -7.12
C GLY A 125 -15.16 -7.50 -7.65
N THR A 126 -14.88 -6.20 -7.58
CA THR A 126 -13.63 -5.60 -8.06
C THR A 126 -12.37 -5.98 -7.23
N TYR A 127 -12.55 -6.53 -6.01
CA TYR A 127 -11.43 -6.93 -5.14
C TYR A 127 -10.69 -8.18 -5.61
N THR A 128 -11.23 -8.92 -6.57
CA THR A 128 -10.51 -10.01 -7.25
C THR A 128 -9.23 -9.53 -7.92
N TYR A 129 -9.14 -8.22 -8.27
CA TYR A 129 -7.90 -7.62 -8.77
C TYR A 129 -6.71 -7.82 -7.84
N LEU A 130 -6.93 -7.88 -6.52
CA LEU A 130 -5.86 -8.13 -5.55
C LEU A 130 -5.14 -9.47 -5.75
N ASN A 131 -5.76 -10.43 -6.46
CA ASN A 131 -5.12 -11.69 -6.80
C ASN A 131 -3.98 -11.49 -7.81
N SER A 132 -4.12 -10.54 -8.75
CA SER A 132 -3.10 -10.24 -9.75
C SER A 132 -1.84 -9.58 -9.18
N ILE A 133 -1.98 -8.89 -8.05
CA ILE A 133 -0.86 -8.21 -7.34
C ILE A 133 -0.50 -8.90 -6.02
N SER A 134 -0.88 -10.17 -5.85
CA SER A 134 -0.72 -10.88 -4.56
C SER A 134 0.72 -10.91 -4.06
N GLY A 135 1.68 -11.13 -4.96
CA GLY A 135 3.09 -11.12 -4.63
C GLY A 135 3.57 -9.75 -4.14
N ASP A 136 3.25 -8.71 -4.88
CA ASP A 136 3.64 -7.34 -4.54
C ASP A 136 2.97 -6.86 -3.24
N PHE A 137 1.72 -7.25 -3.00
CA PHE A 137 1.02 -6.93 -1.75
C PHE A 137 1.74 -7.53 -0.53
N GLU A 138 2.14 -8.81 -0.61
CA GLU A 138 2.90 -9.48 0.45
C GLU A 138 4.31 -8.89 0.62
N GLU A 139 4.95 -8.45 -0.45
CA GLU A 139 6.24 -7.76 -0.39
C GLU A 139 6.12 -6.40 0.31
N MET A 140 5.14 -5.59 -0.07
CA MET A 140 4.85 -4.32 0.60
C MET A 140 4.57 -4.52 2.09
N LYS A 141 3.82 -5.56 2.46
CA LYS A 141 3.56 -5.90 3.86
C LYS A 141 4.84 -6.28 4.62
N LYS A 142 5.76 -7.02 4.01
CA LYS A 142 7.07 -7.34 4.61
C LYS A 142 7.91 -6.09 4.87
N ILE A 143 7.95 -5.16 3.92
CA ILE A 143 8.66 -3.87 4.06
C ILE A 143 8.02 -3.04 5.18
N ARG A 144 6.69 -2.87 5.15
CA ARG A 144 5.94 -2.15 6.18
C ARG A 144 6.21 -2.72 7.58
N ASN A 145 6.22 -4.04 7.71
CA ASN A 145 6.49 -4.70 8.98
C ASN A 145 7.94 -4.51 9.43
N ALA A 146 8.90 -4.50 8.53
CA ALA A 146 10.31 -4.23 8.85
C ALA A 146 10.52 -2.79 9.33
N ILE A 147 9.80 -1.82 8.77
CA ILE A 147 9.84 -0.42 9.23
C ILE A 147 9.16 -0.27 10.59
N SER A 148 7.99 -0.87 10.79
CA SER A 148 7.14 -0.62 11.97
C SER A 148 7.46 -1.50 13.18
N HIS A 149 8.15 -2.63 13.01
CA HIS A 149 8.39 -3.62 14.06
C HIS A 149 9.86 -4.00 14.16
N VAL A 150 10.48 -3.66 15.30
CA VAL A 150 11.85 -4.08 15.60
C VAL A 150 11.83 -5.53 16.12
N SER A 151 11.51 -6.50 15.25
CA SER A 151 11.55 -7.92 15.61
C SER A 151 12.54 -8.69 14.72
N ILE A 152 13.11 -9.78 15.27
CA ILE A 152 14.01 -10.66 14.52
C ILE A 152 13.27 -11.26 13.30
N GLU A 153 12.00 -11.56 13.46
CA GLU A 153 11.17 -12.18 12.41
C GLU A 153 10.89 -11.21 11.26
N SER A 154 10.47 -9.96 11.54
CA SER A 154 10.27 -8.95 10.50
C SER A 154 11.55 -8.64 9.75
N LYS A 155 12.70 -8.57 10.46
CA LYS A 155 14.02 -8.39 9.84
C LYS A 155 14.39 -9.56 8.92
N LYS A 156 14.20 -10.81 9.36
CA LYS A 156 14.47 -12.01 8.53
C LYS A 156 13.56 -12.06 7.31
N SER A 157 12.28 -11.73 7.47
CA SER A 157 11.31 -11.68 6.37
C SER A 157 11.71 -10.66 5.31
N PHE A 158 12.10 -9.44 5.72
CA PHE A 158 12.62 -8.41 4.83
C PHE A 158 13.92 -8.84 4.13
N GLN A 159 14.88 -9.40 4.87
CA GLN A 159 16.12 -9.91 4.27
C GLN A 159 15.87 -11.02 3.23
N GLY A 160 14.86 -11.87 3.47
CA GLY A 160 14.41 -12.87 2.50
C GLY A 160 13.87 -12.22 1.22
N LEU A 161 13.06 -11.17 1.36
CA LEU A 161 12.57 -10.37 0.22
C LEU A 161 13.72 -9.78 -0.59
N VAL A 162 14.69 -9.13 0.08
CA VAL A 162 15.86 -8.54 -0.58
C VAL A 162 16.62 -9.58 -1.39
N ARG A 163 16.92 -10.76 -0.81
CA ARG A 163 17.60 -11.85 -1.54
C ARG A 163 16.83 -12.29 -2.78
N THR A 164 15.51 -12.40 -2.67
CA THR A 164 14.66 -12.80 -3.80
C THR A 164 14.67 -11.76 -4.91
N LYS A 165 14.64 -10.46 -4.58
CA LYS A 165 14.53 -9.38 -5.56
C LYS A 165 15.84 -9.03 -6.25
N ILE A 166 16.97 -9.08 -5.54
CA ILE A 166 18.26 -8.64 -6.07
C ILE A 166 19.31 -9.78 -6.15
N GLY A 167 18.93 -11.02 -5.82
CA GLY A 167 19.78 -12.20 -5.92
C GLY A 167 20.88 -12.31 -4.86
N SER A 168 21.02 -11.30 -3.98
CA SER A 168 22.03 -11.25 -2.91
C SER A 168 21.51 -10.49 -1.71
N LEU A 169 22.23 -10.56 -0.59
CA LEU A 169 21.93 -9.75 0.58
C LEU A 169 23.12 -8.82 0.88
N PRO A 170 23.04 -7.54 0.50
CA PRO A 170 24.06 -6.57 0.86
C PRO A 170 24.22 -6.46 2.38
N PRO A 171 25.45 -6.27 2.89
CA PRO A 171 25.68 -6.09 4.33
C PRO A 171 24.93 -4.85 4.82
N ASN A 172 24.27 -4.96 5.97
CA ASN A 172 23.57 -3.87 6.64
C ASN A 172 22.49 -3.14 5.80
N ILE A 173 21.91 -3.82 4.78
CA ILE A 173 20.82 -3.22 4.01
C ILE A 173 19.62 -2.93 4.90
N ASP A 174 19.14 -1.71 4.86
CA ASP A 174 17.89 -1.26 5.48
C ASP A 174 16.77 -1.08 4.44
N THR A 175 15.57 -0.78 4.92
CA THR A 175 14.37 -0.62 4.10
C THR A 175 14.48 0.57 3.16
N SER A 176 15.02 1.68 3.62
CA SER A 176 15.17 2.91 2.84
C SER A 176 16.16 2.73 1.68
N THR A 177 17.29 2.08 1.94
CA THR A 177 18.26 1.72 0.90
C THR A 177 17.64 0.81 -0.15
N PHE A 178 16.93 -0.25 0.26
CA PHE A 178 16.24 -1.14 -0.66
C PHE A 178 15.20 -0.41 -1.51
N LEU A 179 14.38 0.45 -0.90
CA LEU A 179 13.34 1.22 -1.60
C LEU A 179 13.92 2.17 -2.66
N ASN A 180 15.13 2.69 -2.46
CA ASN A 180 15.84 3.54 -3.42
C ASN A 180 16.63 2.77 -4.47
N MET A 181 16.83 1.44 -4.34
CA MET A 181 17.48 0.65 -5.35
C MET A 181 16.63 0.55 -6.62
N ILE A 182 17.31 0.50 -7.77
CA ILE A 182 16.68 0.25 -9.07
C ILE A 182 16.20 -1.22 -9.11
N VAL A 183 14.97 -1.42 -9.55
CA VAL A 183 14.43 -2.76 -9.78
C VAL A 183 15.25 -3.45 -10.90
N PRO A 184 15.75 -4.68 -10.69
CA PRO A 184 16.52 -5.38 -11.70
C PRO A 184 15.77 -5.48 -13.04
N GLY A 185 16.40 -5.00 -14.11
CA GLY A 185 15.80 -4.98 -15.45
C GLY A 185 14.80 -3.85 -15.73
N ALA A 186 14.62 -2.91 -14.79
CA ALA A 186 13.78 -1.73 -14.95
C ALA A 186 14.61 -0.42 -14.84
N SER A 187 13.95 0.73 -15.08
CA SER A 187 14.54 2.07 -14.89
C SER A 187 13.99 2.79 -13.65
N THR A 188 13.17 2.12 -12.84
CA THR A 188 12.49 2.69 -11.68
C THR A 188 13.01 2.09 -10.38
N THR A 189 12.92 2.85 -9.29
CA THR A 189 13.24 2.34 -7.94
C THR A 189 12.14 1.42 -7.42
N PHE A 190 12.45 0.60 -6.40
CA PHE A 190 11.44 -0.23 -5.75
C PHE A 190 10.31 0.61 -5.14
N PHE A 191 10.61 1.81 -4.62
CA PHE A 191 9.55 2.70 -4.13
C PHE A 191 8.56 3.08 -5.24
N ILE A 192 9.05 3.50 -6.40
CA ILE A 192 8.20 3.87 -7.54
C ILE A 192 7.44 2.67 -8.08
N HIS A 193 8.09 1.51 -8.16
CA HIS A 193 7.43 0.25 -8.54
C HIS A 193 6.21 -0.06 -7.66
N TYR A 194 6.36 -0.06 -6.33
CA TYR A 194 5.24 -0.30 -5.41
C TYR A 194 4.18 0.80 -5.46
N LYS A 195 4.59 2.06 -5.61
CA LYS A 195 3.66 3.19 -5.80
C LYS A 195 2.80 2.99 -7.06
N ASP A 196 3.38 2.55 -8.17
CA ASP A 196 2.65 2.33 -9.42
C ASP A 196 1.66 1.16 -9.29
N ILE A 197 2.02 0.09 -8.57
CA ILE A 197 1.13 -1.01 -8.24
C ILE A 197 -0.06 -0.54 -7.40
N VAL A 198 0.19 0.26 -6.36
CA VAL A 198 -0.86 0.81 -5.50
C VAL A 198 -1.81 1.70 -6.30
N VAL A 199 -1.29 2.62 -7.10
CA VAL A 199 -2.10 3.52 -7.93
C VAL A 199 -2.93 2.73 -8.96
N SER A 200 -2.34 1.72 -9.59
CA SER A 200 -3.05 0.83 -10.50
C SER A 200 -4.17 0.06 -9.79
N ALA A 201 -3.90 -0.46 -8.60
CA ALA A 201 -4.91 -1.17 -7.82
C ALA A 201 -6.07 -0.26 -7.39
N ILE A 202 -5.78 0.96 -6.93
CA ILE A 202 -6.79 1.98 -6.62
C ILE A 202 -7.67 2.25 -7.85
N GLY A 203 -7.05 2.43 -9.03
CA GLY A 203 -7.76 2.67 -10.28
C GLY A 203 -8.67 1.51 -10.68
N ASN A 204 -8.16 0.27 -10.66
CA ASN A 204 -8.93 -0.93 -11.04
C ASN A 204 -10.06 -1.23 -10.04
N ILE A 205 -9.82 -1.06 -8.74
CA ILE A 205 -10.84 -1.28 -7.71
C ILE A 205 -11.94 -0.21 -7.80
N SER A 206 -11.61 1.00 -8.19
CA SER A 206 -12.59 2.08 -8.33
C SER A 206 -13.44 2.01 -9.61
N ASN A 207 -13.06 1.18 -10.59
CA ASN A 207 -13.72 1.08 -11.90
C ASN A 207 -14.06 -0.38 -12.24
N PRO A 208 -15.04 -0.99 -11.58
CA PRO A 208 -15.46 -2.38 -11.74
C PRO A 208 -15.95 -2.70 -13.16
#